data_bfc4bdebd419bb7438c22ad3aa6d44f1
#
_entry.id   bfc4bdebd419bb7438c22ad3aa6d44f1
#
_cell.length_a   1.000
_cell.length_b   1.000
_cell.length_c   1.000
_cell.angle_alpha   90.00
_cell.angle_beta   90.00
_cell.angle_gamma   90.00
#
_symmetry.space_group_name_H-M   'P 1'
#
loop_
_entity.id
_entity.type
_entity.pdbx_description
1 polymer ?
#
loop_
_entity_poly.entity_id
_entity_poly.type
_entity_poly.pdbx_seq_one_letter_code
_entity_poly.pdbx_strand_id
1 'polypeptide(L)'
;PNITIHEVLDKILEKHHFSFTLIHPVNLIIAKLNKNAVTKVIILGSLYTMQGNYIQNLLQENKITTIELDIKDQKKVDDLRKSIYNEDTGDSSLLENLLKKHPNVTFVLACTELSLLKYKSPYIIDLPDLQLDNAITLFKN
;
A
#
# COMPACT_ATOMS: atom_id res chain seq x y z
N PRO A 1 -0.23 8.70 -1.97
CA PRO A 1 1.07 8.76 -2.65
C PRO A 1 1.04 7.89 -3.90
N ASN A 2 1.55 8.44 -5.00
CA ASN A 2 1.61 7.67 -6.24
C ASN A 2 2.90 6.83 -6.24
N ILE A 3 2.77 5.53 -6.05
CA ILE A 3 3.89 4.57 -6.00
C ILE A 3 4.69 4.58 -7.32
N THR A 4 4.05 4.84 -8.45
CA THR A 4 4.73 4.99 -9.75
C THR A 4 5.74 6.13 -9.74
N ILE A 5 5.45 7.21 -9.03
CA ILE A 5 6.39 8.34 -8.88
C ILE A 5 7.62 7.89 -8.09
N HIS A 6 7.46 7.10 -7.04
CA HIS A 6 8.58 6.59 -6.25
C HIS A 6 9.48 5.63 -7.04
N GLU A 7 8.90 4.78 -7.88
CA GLU A 7 9.68 3.93 -8.79
C GLU A 7 10.56 4.75 -9.75
N VAL A 8 10.05 5.87 -10.27
CA VAL A 8 10.81 6.79 -11.13
C VAL A 8 11.85 7.57 -10.32
N LEU A 9 11.48 8.01 -9.11
CA LEU A 9 12.39 8.74 -8.22
C LEU A 9 13.60 7.90 -7.82
N ASP A 10 13.41 6.62 -7.48
CA ASP A 10 14.53 5.73 -7.17
C ASP A 10 15.56 5.70 -8.29
N LYS A 11 15.10 5.56 -9.54
CA LYS A 11 15.98 5.59 -10.73
C LYS A 11 16.70 6.93 -10.94
N ILE A 12 16.08 8.04 -10.53
CA ILE A 12 16.68 9.38 -10.59
C ILE A 12 17.70 9.56 -9.48
N LEU A 13 17.36 9.13 -8.25
CA LEU A 13 18.21 9.25 -7.07
C LEU A 13 19.51 8.44 -7.20
N GLU A 14 19.45 7.27 -7.85
CA GLU A 14 20.64 6.48 -8.18
C GLU A 14 21.66 7.24 -9.06
N LYS A 15 21.18 8.19 -9.90
CA LYS A 15 22.03 8.99 -10.79
C LYS A 15 22.53 10.29 -10.17
N HIS A 16 21.87 10.80 -9.14
CA HIS A 16 22.13 12.14 -8.60
C HIS A 16 22.25 12.09 -7.09
N HIS A 17 23.32 12.68 -6.55
CA HIS A 17 23.51 12.82 -5.11
C HIS A 17 22.72 14.03 -4.59
N PHE A 18 21.52 13.79 -4.06
CA PHE A 18 20.73 14.82 -3.40
C PHE A 18 20.84 14.73 -1.88
N SER A 19 20.95 15.88 -1.22
CA SER A 19 20.95 15.96 0.26
C SER A 19 19.56 16.25 0.81
N PHE A 20 18.63 15.32 0.66
CA PHE A 20 17.30 15.41 1.27
C PHE A 20 16.85 14.04 1.81
N THR A 21 15.92 14.06 2.76
CA THR A 21 15.34 12.83 3.30
C THR A 21 14.09 12.47 2.50
N LEU A 22 14.14 11.35 1.77
CA LEU A 22 12.98 10.81 1.09
C LEU A 22 12.21 9.88 2.02
N ILE A 23 10.95 10.20 2.29
CA ILE A 23 10.03 9.29 2.98
C ILE A 23 9.49 8.28 1.97
N HIS A 24 10.22 7.18 1.80
CA HIS A 24 9.84 6.16 0.82
C HIS A 24 8.70 5.29 1.36
N PRO A 25 7.53 5.25 0.67
CA PRO A 25 6.35 4.56 1.17
C PRO A 25 6.57 3.07 1.41
N VAL A 26 7.28 2.38 0.52
CA VAL A 26 7.53 0.94 0.67
C VAL A 26 8.44 0.64 1.85
N ASN A 27 9.43 1.49 2.15
CA ASN A 27 10.28 1.34 3.33
C ASN A 27 9.48 1.47 4.62
N LEU A 28 8.47 2.35 4.66
CA LEU A 28 7.56 2.47 5.80
C LEU A 28 6.71 1.20 5.98
N ILE A 29 6.20 0.64 4.87
CA ILE A 29 5.47 -0.64 4.91
C ILE A 29 6.38 -1.74 5.46
N ILE A 30 7.59 -1.89 4.94
CA ILE A 30 8.55 -2.91 5.36
C ILE A 30 8.85 -2.77 6.86
N ALA A 31 9.14 -1.57 7.34
CA ALA A 31 9.39 -1.32 8.75
C ALA A 31 8.19 -1.70 9.62
N LYS A 32 6.97 -1.35 9.20
CA LYS A 32 5.73 -1.69 9.91
C LYS A 32 5.47 -3.19 9.93
N LEU A 33 5.66 -3.88 8.81
CA LEU A 33 5.48 -5.33 8.70
C LEU A 33 6.49 -6.09 9.55
N ASN A 34 7.75 -5.69 9.51
CA ASN A 34 8.81 -6.30 10.34
C ASN A 34 8.55 -6.09 11.83
N LYS A 35 8.12 -4.89 12.24
CA LYS A 35 7.74 -4.62 13.64
C LYS A 35 6.62 -5.54 14.12
N ASN A 36 5.70 -5.90 13.25
CA ASN A 36 4.55 -6.76 13.55
C ASN A 36 4.81 -8.25 13.27
N ALA A 37 6.04 -8.63 12.88
CA ALA A 37 6.42 -9.99 12.47
C ALA A 37 5.54 -10.57 11.34
N VAL A 38 5.07 -9.71 10.43
CA VAL A 38 4.24 -10.10 9.29
C VAL A 38 5.13 -10.46 8.11
N THR A 39 4.95 -11.67 7.58
CA THR A 39 5.74 -12.20 6.46
C THR A 39 4.93 -12.42 5.18
N LYS A 40 3.62 -12.23 5.23
CA LYS A 40 2.73 -12.40 4.07
C LYS A 40 1.72 -11.28 4.01
N VAL A 41 1.58 -10.67 2.82
CA VAL A 41 0.68 -9.54 2.59
C VAL A 41 -0.07 -9.63 1.27
N ILE A 42 -1.20 -8.94 1.19
CA ILE A 42 -1.92 -8.66 -0.06
C ILE A 42 -1.86 -7.15 -0.27
N ILE A 43 -1.45 -6.72 -1.47
CA ILE A 43 -1.43 -5.31 -1.85
C ILE A 43 -2.75 -4.96 -2.53
N LEU A 44 -3.40 -3.89 -2.06
CA LEU A 44 -4.62 -3.34 -2.67
C LEU A 44 -4.34 -1.95 -3.23
N GLY A 45 -4.71 -1.74 -4.48
CA GLY A 45 -4.50 -0.46 -5.17
C GLY A 45 -5.07 -0.49 -6.58
N SER A 46 -4.49 0.28 -7.49
CA SER A 46 -4.84 0.18 -8.91
C SER A 46 -4.41 -1.18 -9.49
N LEU A 47 -4.99 -1.56 -10.62
CA LEU A 47 -4.53 -2.77 -11.34
C LEU A 47 -3.04 -2.72 -11.63
N TYR A 48 -2.52 -1.55 -12.02
CA TYR A 48 -1.08 -1.35 -12.23
C TYR A 48 -0.26 -1.68 -10.97
N THR A 49 -0.72 -1.24 -9.80
CA THR A 49 -0.04 -1.49 -8.51
C THR A 49 -0.11 -2.96 -8.11
N MET A 50 -1.28 -3.58 -8.27
CA MET A 50 -1.50 -4.99 -7.87
C MET A 50 -0.78 -5.98 -8.78
N GLN A 51 -0.69 -5.69 -10.08
CA GLN A 51 -0.06 -6.56 -11.10
C GLN A 51 1.39 -6.19 -11.38
N GLY A 52 1.86 -5.08 -10.86
CA GLY A 52 3.25 -4.63 -11.00
C GLY A 52 4.21 -5.45 -10.14
N ASN A 53 5.51 -5.28 -10.39
CA ASN A 53 6.56 -5.98 -9.67
C ASN A 53 7.32 -5.08 -8.68
N TYR A 54 7.15 -3.77 -8.76
CA TYR A 54 7.97 -2.82 -8.00
C TYR A 54 7.85 -3.03 -6.47
N ILE A 55 6.65 -2.94 -5.93
CA ILE A 55 6.42 -3.15 -4.48
C ILE A 55 6.75 -4.59 -4.10
N GLN A 56 6.29 -5.53 -4.92
CA GLN A 56 6.43 -6.96 -4.70
C GLN A 56 7.91 -7.37 -4.59
N ASN A 57 8.78 -6.85 -5.47
CA ASN A 57 10.21 -7.12 -5.44
C ASN A 57 10.86 -6.55 -4.17
N LEU A 58 10.56 -5.29 -3.80
CA LEU A 58 11.10 -4.67 -2.59
C LEU A 58 10.66 -5.40 -1.31
N LEU A 59 9.42 -5.89 -1.26
CA LEU A 59 8.94 -6.71 -0.15
C LEU A 59 9.65 -8.06 -0.11
N GLN A 60 9.83 -8.71 -1.26
CA GLN A 60 10.50 -10.01 -1.37
C GLN A 60 11.97 -9.95 -0.93
N GLU A 61 12.69 -8.89 -1.29
CA GLU A 61 14.07 -8.62 -0.83
C GLU A 61 14.15 -8.53 0.71
N ASN A 62 13.05 -8.12 1.35
CA ASN A 62 12.90 -8.05 2.79
C ASN A 62 12.20 -9.27 3.41
N LYS A 63 12.16 -10.41 2.71
CA LYS A 63 11.57 -11.69 3.15
C LYS A 63 10.07 -11.62 3.43
N ILE A 64 9.37 -10.68 2.80
CA ILE A 64 7.92 -10.53 2.89
C ILE A 64 7.32 -11.01 1.56
N THR A 65 6.48 -12.03 1.62
CA THR A 65 5.84 -12.62 0.44
C THR A 65 4.54 -11.89 0.13
N THR A 66 4.32 -11.52 -1.11
CA THR A 66 3.02 -11.02 -1.58
C THR A 66 2.14 -12.15 -2.06
N ILE A 67 0.88 -12.14 -1.63
CA ILE A 67 -0.16 -13.04 -2.12
C ILE A 67 -0.96 -12.24 -3.16
N GLU A 68 -1.05 -12.77 -4.36
CA GLU A 68 -1.81 -12.14 -5.43
C GLU A 68 -3.30 -12.51 -5.32
N LEU A 69 -4.17 -11.51 -5.41
CA LEU A 69 -5.61 -11.74 -5.55
C LEU A 69 -5.92 -12.31 -6.94
N ASP A 70 -6.99 -13.09 -7.05
CA ASP A 70 -7.50 -13.46 -8.36
C ASP A 70 -7.91 -12.21 -9.17
N ILE A 71 -7.88 -12.31 -10.49
CA ILE A 71 -8.12 -11.18 -11.40
C ILE A 71 -9.52 -10.56 -11.22
N LYS A 72 -10.49 -11.34 -10.78
CA LYS A 72 -11.85 -10.87 -10.53
C LYS A 72 -11.89 -9.96 -9.31
N ASP A 73 -11.21 -10.31 -8.24
CA ASP A 73 -11.14 -9.50 -7.04
C ASP A 73 -10.24 -8.28 -7.25
N GLN A 74 -9.13 -8.41 -8.01
CA GLN A 74 -8.33 -7.24 -8.41
C GLN A 74 -9.17 -6.19 -9.17
N LYS A 75 -10.02 -6.62 -10.12
CA LYS A 75 -10.91 -5.72 -10.85
C LYS A 75 -11.89 -5.03 -9.92
N LYS A 76 -12.52 -5.76 -8.97
CA LYS A 76 -13.43 -5.15 -8.00
C LYS A 76 -12.76 -4.08 -7.14
N VAL A 77 -11.51 -4.32 -6.72
CA VAL A 77 -10.72 -3.34 -5.95
C VAL A 77 -10.45 -2.09 -6.80
N ASP A 78 -10.06 -2.26 -8.07
CA ASP A 78 -9.80 -1.13 -8.96
C ASP A 78 -11.09 -0.36 -9.30
N ASP A 79 -12.23 -1.04 -9.45
CA ASP A 79 -13.53 -0.42 -9.68
C ASP A 79 -14.01 0.36 -8.44
N LEU A 80 -13.87 -0.21 -7.24
CA LEU A 80 -14.15 0.49 -5.99
C LEU A 80 -13.29 1.77 -5.87
N ARG A 81 -11.99 1.68 -6.14
CA ARG A 81 -11.10 2.84 -6.15
C ARG A 81 -11.57 3.92 -7.11
N LYS A 82 -11.97 3.54 -8.33
CA LYS A 82 -12.50 4.48 -9.34
C LYS A 82 -13.82 5.13 -8.90
N SER A 83 -14.72 4.38 -8.28
CA SER A 83 -15.98 4.92 -7.75
C SER A 83 -15.72 5.97 -6.68
N ILE A 84 -14.78 5.70 -5.75
CA ILE A 84 -14.39 6.67 -4.73
C ILE A 84 -13.81 7.94 -5.37
N TYR A 85 -12.95 7.78 -6.39
CA TYR A 85 -12.32 8.92 -7.07
C TYR A 85 -13.32 9.77 -7.86
N ASN A 86 -14.25 9.14 -8.59
CA ASN A 86 -15.14 9.85 -9.51
C ASN A 86 -16.42 10.36 -8.83
N GLU A 87 -16.92 9.66 -7.82
CA GLU A 87 -18.29 9.83 -7.33
C GLU A 87 -18.31 10.12 -5.82
N ASP A 88 -17.15 10.13 -5.18
CA ASP A 88 -17.00 10.20 -3.71
C ASP A 88 -17.87 9.15 -2.99
N THR A 89 -18.08 8.01 -3.65
CA THR A 89 -18.91 6.92 -3.16
C THR A 89 -18.08 5.65 -3.01
N GLY A 90 -18.22 5.01 -1.88
CA GLY A 90 -17.59 3.72 -1.63
C GLY A 90 -18.00 3.20 -0.27
N ASP A 91 -18.11 1.88 -0.18
CA ASP A 91 -18.32 1.22 1.11
C ASP A 91 -17.21 0.20 1.38
N SER A 92 -17.08 -0.18 2.63
CA SER A 92 -16.03 -1.10 3.09
C SER A 92 -16.38 -2.57 2.87
N SER A 93 -17.54 -2.91 2.33
CA SER A 93 -18.02 -4.29 2.21
C SER A 93 -17.09 -5.20 1.42
N LEU A 94 -16.46 -4.65 0.37
CA LEU A 94 -15.45 -5.39 -0.39
C LEU A 94 -14.23 -5.74 0.48
N LEU A 95 -13.73 -4.79 1.28
CA LEU A 95 -12.59 -5.04 2.20
C LEU A 95 -12.94 -6.09 3.24
N GLU A 96 -14.14 -6.03 3.80
CA GLU A 96 -14.64 -7.03 4.76
C GLU A 96 -14.70 -8.44 4.14
N ASN A 97 -15.19 -8.54 2.90
CA ASN A 97 -15.27 -9.79 2.20
C ASN A 97 -13.89 -10.37 1.88
N LEU A 98 -12.93 -9.52 1.46
CA LEU A 98 -11.56 -9.93 1.22
C LEU A 98 -10.87 -10.41 2.50
N LEU A 99 -11.07 -9.72 3.63
CA LEU A 99 -10.55 -10.14 4.92
C LEU A 99 -11.12 -11.50 5.37
N LYS A 100 -12.41 -11.74 5.13
CA LYS A 100 -13.04 -13.06 5.41
C LYS A 100 -12.50 -14.16 4.50
N LYS A 101 -12.22 -13.84 3.22
CA LYS A 101 -11.67 -14.79 2.23
C LYS A 101 -10.21 -15.14 2.52
N HIS A 102 -9.45 -14.23 3.11
CA HIS A 102 -8.03 -14.40 3.42
C HIS A 102 -7.75 -14.15 4.91
N PRO A 103 -8.20 -15.05 5.80
CA PRO A 103 -8.05 -14.88 7.24
C PRO A 103 -6.56 -14.88 7.63
N ASN A 104 -6.20 -14.02 8.59
CA ASN A 104 -4.84 -13.88 9.11
C ASN A 104 -3.78 -13.38 8.10
N VAL A 105 -4.21 -12.82 6.98
CA VAL A 105 -3.32 -12.14 6.03
C VAL A 105 -3.44 -10.63 6.21
N THR A 106 -2.32 -9.94 6.24
CA THR A 106 -2.30 -8.47 6.29
C THR A 106 -2.49 -7.89 4.90
N PHE A 107 -3.39 -6.92 4.79
CA PHE A 107 -3.63 -6.13 3.59
C PHE A 107 -2.95 -4.78 3.69
N VAL A 108 -2.34 -4.33 2.61
CA VAL A 108 -1.75 -3.01 2.49
C VAL A 108 -2.57 -2.19 1.50
N LEU A 109 -3.21 -1.11 1.97
CA LEU A 109 -3.88 -0.15 1.11
C LEU A 109 -2.81 0.77 0.50
N ALA A 110 -2.51 0.56 -0.78
CA ALA A 110 -1.43 1.25 -1.49
C ALA A 110 -1.94 2.38 -2.41
N CYS A 111 -3.14 2.89 -2.15
CA CYS A 111 -3.67 4.06 -2.84
C CYS A 111 -4.50 4.94 -1.91
N THR A 112 -4.52 6.24 -2.22
CA THR A 112 -5.18 7.26 -1.40
C THR A 112 -6.70 7.12 -1.39
N GLU A 113 -7.29 6.65 -2.46
CA GLU A 113 -8.73 6.47 -2.60
C GLU A 113 -9.26 5.42 -1.62
N LEU A 114 -8.62 4.26 -1.53
CA LEU A 114 -9.03 3.22 -0.58
C LEU A 114 -8.85 3.66 0.89
N SER A 115 -7.88 4.54 1.16
CA SER A 115 -7.69 5.14 2.47
C SER A 115 -8.89 6.01 2.91
N LEU A 116 -9.62 6.60 1.96
CA LEU A 116 -10.81 7.41 2.25
C LEU A 116 -11.96 6.60 2.87
N LEU A 117 -11.99 5.29 2.69
CA LEU A 117 -12.97 4.41 3.36
C LEU A 117 -12.83 4.40 4.88
N LYS A 118 -11.67 4.84 5.41
CA LYS A 118 -11.36 4.89 6.86
C LYS A 118 -11.64 3.57 7.58
N TYR A 119 -11.54 2.47 6.88
CA TYR A 119 -11.78 1.14 7.42
C TYR A 119 -10.64 0.71 8.35
N LYS A 120 -10.94 0.38 9.57
CA LYS A 120 -9.96 -0.02 10.59
C LYS A 120 -10.05 -1.52 10.87
N SER A 121 -8.91 -2.18 10.77
CA SER A 121 -8.72 -3.60 11.11
C SER A 121 -7.26 -3.83 11.52
N PRO A 122 -6.98 -4.74 12.46
CA PRO A 122 -5.60 -5.11 12.79
C PRO A 122 -4.86 -5.75 11.61
N TYR A 123 -5.59 -6.21 10.60
CA TYR A 123 -5.05 -6.80 9.39
C TYR A 123 -4.98 -5.82 8.22
N ILE A 124 -5.13 -4.51 8.45
CA ILE A 124 -4.98 -3.49 7.42
C ILE A 124 -3.87 -2.52 7.80
N ILE A 125 -2.96 -2.29 6.88
CA ILE A 125 -1.99 -1.21 6.90
C ILE A 125 -2.40 -0.20 5.84
N ASP A 126 -2.74 1.00 6.27
CA ASP A 126 -3.06 2.12 5.40
C ASP A 126 -1.78 2.90 5.13
N LEU A 127 -1.27 2.82 3.90
CA LEU A 127 -0.01 3.45 3.53
C LEU A 127 -0.08 4.98 3.55
N PRO A 128 -1.11 5.65 3.02
CA PRO A 128 -1.31 7.08 3.18
C PRO A 128 -1.26 7.57 4.63
N ASP A 129 -1.99 6.91 5.53
CA ASP A 129 -1.98 7.24 6.96
C ASP A 129 -0.56 7.04 7.55
N LEU A 130 0.12 5.96 7.19
CA LEU A 130 1.47 5.66 7.66
C LEU A 130 2.50 6.73 7.21
N GLN A 131 2.38 7.23 5.97
CA GLN A 131 3.23 8.32 5.48
C GLN A 131 2.95 9.64 6.20
N LEU A 132 1.69 9.96 6.43
CA LEU A 132 1.30 11.17 7.15
C LEU A 132 1.83 11.15 8.59
N ASP A 133 1.66 10.04 9.30
CA ASP A 133 2.17 9.88 10.67
C ASP A 133 3.70 10.02 10.73
N ASN A 134 4.41 9.45 9.76
CA ASN A 134 5.86 9.56 9.68
C ASN A 134 6.30 11.01 9.41
N ALA A 135 5.65 11.71 8.47
CA ALA A 135 5.92 13.11 8.18
C ALA A 135 5.71 13.98 9.43
N ILE A 136 4.56 13.84 10.12
CA ILE A 136 4.27 14.58 11.35
C ILE A 136 5.35 14.34 12.41
N THR A 137 5.83 13.12 12.55
CA THR A 137 6.87 12.77 13.52
C THR A 137 8.19 13.47 13.21
N LEU A 138 8.58 13.52 11.92
CA LEU A 138 9.81 14.21 11.49
C LEU A 138 9.74 15.73 11.70
N PHE A 139 8.57 16.33 11.58
CA PHE A 139 8.41 17.78 11.79
C PHE A 139 8.33 18.19 13.27
N LYS A 140 8.11 17.26 14.20
CA LYS A 140 8.04 17.54 15.65
C LYS A 140 9.40 17.43 16.36
N ASN A 141 10.41 16.92 15.68
CA ASN A 141 11.79 16.80 16.16
C ASN A 141 12.68 17.86 15.54
#